data_8a0c0f924d53f30df63619ec7ee29d7e
#
_entry.id   8a0c0f924d53f30df63619ec7ee29d7e
#
_cell.length_a   1.000
_cell.length_b   1.000
_cell.length_c   1.000
_cell.angle_alpha   90.00
_cell.angle_beta   90.00
_cell.angle_gamma   90.00
#
_symmetry.space_group_name_H-M   'P 1'
#
loop_
_entity.id
_entity.type
_entity.pdbx_description
1 polymer ?
#
loop_
_entity_poly.entity_id
_entity_poly.type
_entity_poly.pdbx_seq_one_letter_code
_entity_poly.pdbx_strand_id
1 'polypeptide(L)' 'MPGSILDVKVAPGAAVKAGDVLVILEAMKMENEIVAPQDGTVAAVNVKKGDSVNSGDVLASLN' A
#
# COMPACT_ATOMS: atom_id res chain seq x y z
N MET A 1 12.85 2.26 -7.07
CA MET A 1 12.61 1.20 -8.06
C MET A 1 11.15 1.29 -8.51
N PRO A 2 10.89 1.33 -9.80
CA PRO A 2 9.52 1.47 -10.27
C PRO A 2 8.73 0.18 -10.09
N GLY A 3 7.45 0.34 -9.87
CA GLY A 3 6.55 -0.79 -9.73
C GLY A 3 5.14 -0.39 -10.08
N SER A 4 4.25 -1.37 -10.11
CA SER A 4 2.83 -1.16 -10.40
C SER A 4 1.98 -1.69 -9.27
N ILE A 5 0.90 -0.99 -8.97
CA ILE A 5 -0.03 -1.41 -7.93
C ILE A 5 -0.93 -2.50 -8.51
N LEU A 6 -0.82 -3.72 -7.99
CA LEU A 6 -1.66 -4.82 -8.41
C LEU A 6 -3.03 -4.76 -7.74
N ASP A 7 -3.07 -4.38 -6.47
CA ASP A 7 -4.32 -4.32 -5.73
C ASP A 7 -4.14 -3.41 -4.53
N VAL A 8 -5.23 -2.81 -4.10
CA VAL A 8 -5.28 -1.99 -2.89
C VAL A 8 -6.27 -2.67 -1.95
N LYS A 9 -5.78 -3.12 -0.80
CA LYS A 9 -6.56 -3.93 0.14
C LYS A 9 -7.30 -3.10 1.17
N VAL A 10 -7.00 -1.81 1.27
CA VAL A 10 -7.60 -0.92 2.28
C VAL A 10 -8.17 0.31 1.62
N ALA A 11 -9.02 1.01 2.37
CA ALA A 11 -9.61 2.28 1.95
C ALA A 11 -9.40 3.30 3.06
N PRO A 12 -9.48 4.60 2.74
CA PRO A 12 -9.41 5.63 3.79
C PRO A 12 -10.45 5.36 4.87
N GLY A 13 -10.03 5.44 6.12
CA GLY A 13 -10.88 5.17 7.27
C GLY A 13 -10.86 3.73 7.75
N ALA A 14 -10.20 2.82 7.04
CA ALA A 14 -10.12 1.42 7.45
C ALA A 14 -9.21 1.27 8.66
N ALA A 15 -9.62 0.44 9.61
CA ALA A 15 -8.77 0.09 10.74
C ALA A 15 -7.87 -1.07 10.34
N VAL A 16 -6.59 -0.97 10.67
CA VAL A 16 -5.60 -2.00 10.36
C VAL A 16 -4.77 -2.32 11.58
N LYS A 17 -4.15 -3.50 11.56
CA LYS A 17 -3.21 -3.94 12.59
C LYS A 17 -1.85 -4.12 11.97
N ALA A 18 -0.82 -4.08 12.81
CA ALA A 18 0.55 -4.33 12.36
C ALA A 18 0.61 -5.66 11.60
N GLY A 19 1.18 -5.60 10.39
CA GLY A 19 1.27 -6.77 9.51
C GLY A 19 0.12 -6.93 8.54
N ASP A 20 -0.94 -6.14 8.65
CA ASP A 20 -2.02 -6.20 7.67
C ASP A 20 -1.54 -5.67 6.32
N VAL A 21 -1.96 -6.34 5.25
CA VAL A 21 -1.57 -5.94 3.90
C VAL A 21 -2.36 -4.71 3.49
N LEU A 22 -1.65 -3.67 3.11
CA LEU A 22 -2.25 -2.42 2.66
C LEU A 22 -2.44 -2.41 1.15
N VAL A 23 -1.37 -2.71 0.42
CA VAL A 23 -1.41 -2.78 -1.04
C VAL A 23 -0.50 -3.91 -1.51
N ILE A 24 -0.74 -4.36 -2.73
CA ILE A 24 0.12 -5.34 -3.39
C ILE A 24 0.78 -4.65 -4.57
N LEU A 25 2.10 -4.72 -4.60
CA LEU A 25 2.94 -4.04 -5.57
C LEU A 25 3.70 -5.06 -6.40
N GLU A 26 3.71 -4.88 -7.71
CA GLU A 26 4.56 -5.68 -8.59
C GLU A 26 5.76 -4.84 -9.00
N ALA A 27 6.95 -5.41 -8.79
CA ALA A 27 8.19 -4.79 -9.23
C ALA A 27 9.16 -5.90 -9.61
N MET A 28 9.85 -5.72 -10.74
CA MET A 28 10.87 -6.68 -11.20
C MET A 28 10.33 -8.11 -11.27
N LYS A 29 9.10 -8.27 -11.78
CA LYS A 29 8.44 -9.58 -11.96
C LYS A 29 8.15 -10.29 -10.64
N MET A 30 8.16 -9.55 -9.53
CA MET A 30 7.85 -10.09 -8.21
C MET A 30 6.68 -9.33 -7.62
N GLU A 31 5.85 -10.04 -6.87
CA GLU A 31 4.78 -9.41 -6.11
C GLU A 31 5.30 -9.12 -4.71
N ASN A 32 5.05 -7.92 -4.24
CA ASN A 32 5.44 -7.49 -2.91
C ASN A 32 4.22 -6.99 -2.16
N GLU A 33 4.08 -7.39 -0.92
CA GLU A 33 3.01 -6.90 -0.08
C GLU A 33 3.53 -5.76 0.78
N ILE A 34 2.82 -4.64 0.74
CA ILE A 34 3.13 -3.52 1.61
C ILE A 34 2.21 -3.65 2.81
N VAL A 35 2.80 -3.80 3.98
CA VAL A 35 2.05 -4.07 5.20
C VAL A 35 2.12 -2.89 6.16
N ALA A 36 1.13 -2.83 7.05
CA ALA A 36 1.10 -1.79 8.08
C ALA A 36 2.22 -2.04 9.09
N PRO A 37 3.02 -1.02 9.42
CA PRO A 37 4.09 -1.16 10.42
C PRO A 37 3.57 -1.20 11.85
N GLN A 38 2.34 -0.76 12.07
CA GLN A 38 1.74 -0.68 13.39
C GLN A 38 0.23 -0.64 13.25
N ASP A 39 -0.46 -0.86 14.36
CA ASP A 39 -1.92 -0.70 14.40
C ASP A 39 -2.28 0.75 14.17
N GLY A 40 -3.39 0.97 13.49
CA GLY A 40 -3.84 2.33 13.25
C GLY A 40 -5.03 2.38 12.33
N THR A 41 -5.35 3.59 11.89
CA THR A 41 -6.43 3.82 10.93
C THR A 41 -5.81 4.43 9.68
N VAL A 42 -6.23 3.94 8.53
CA VAL A 42 -5.74 4.47 7.25
C VAL A 42 -6.28 5.89 7.09
N ALA A 43 -5.38 6.86 7.06
CA ALA A 43 -5.76 8.26 6.89
C ALA A 43 -6.00 8.59 5.43
N ALA A 44 -5.15 8.07 4.54
CA ALA A 44 -5.26 8.32 3.11
C ALA A 44 -4.64 7.18 2.33
N VAL A 45 -5.19 6.93 1.15
CA VAL A 45 -4.61 6.00 0.18
C VAL A 45 -4.27 6.83 -1.04
N ASN A 46 -2.99 6.90 -1.36
CA ASN A 46 -2.48 7.79 -2.41
C ASN A 46 -2.35 7.12 -3.76
N VAL A 47 -2.72 5.85 -3.87
CA VAL A 47 -2.61 5.07 -5.11
C VAL A 47 -3.89 4.31 -5.37
N LYS A 48 -4.03 3.86 -6.62
CA LYS A 48 -5.15 3.04 -7.05
C LYS A 48 -4.61 1.81 -7.76
N LYS A 49 -5.44 0.79 -7.86
CA LYS A 49 -5.11 -0.39 -8.63
C LYS A 49 -4.72 0.01 -10.05
N GLY A 50 -3.57 -0.46 -10.48
CA GLY A 50 -3.04 -0.15 -11.81
C GLY A 50 -2.12 1.06 -11.86
N ASP A 51 -1.98 1.81 -10.76
CA ASP A 51 -1.08 2.96 -10.74
C ASP A 51 0.38 2.49 -10.79
N SER A 52 1.22 3.32 -11.39
CA SER A 52 2.67 3.12 -11.37
C SER A 52 3.26 3.95 -10.24
N VAL A 53 4.21 3.36 -9.51
CA VAL A 53 4.84 4.02 -8.38
C VAL A 53 6.35 3.84 -8.46
N ASN A 54 7.08 4.70 -7.78
CA ASN A 54 8.53 4.60 -7.65
C ASN A 54 8.89 4.39 -6.19
N SER A 55 10.11 3.90 -5.98
CA SER A 55 10.65 3.75 -4.66
C SER A 55 10.58 5.08 -3.91
N GLY A 56 10.05 5.06 -2.70
CA GLY A 56 9.92 6.26 -1.88
C GLY A 56 8.57 6.96 -1.98
N ASP A 57 7.72 6.56 -2.94
CA ASP A 57 6.39 7.14 -3.03
C ASP A 57 5.55 6.74 -1.82
N VAL A 58 4.75 7.68 -1.34
CA VAL A 58 3.82 7.40 -0.25
C VAL A 58 2.59 6.72 -0.84
N LEU A 59 2.36 5.48 -0.46
CA LEU A 59 1.26 4.69 -0.99
C LEU A 59 0.01 4.85 -0.13
N ALA A 60 0.19 4.92 1.18
CA ALA A 60 -0.91 5.11 2.12
C ALA A 60 -0.37 5.75 3.39
N SER A 61 -1.24 6.46 4.10
CA SER A 61 -0.88 7.11 5.36
C SER A 61 -1.70 6.52 6.49
N LEU A 62 -1.09 6.35 7.65
CA LEU A 62 -1.74 5.87 8.85
C LEU A 62 -1.74 6.95 9.92
N ASN A 63 -2.78 6.94 10.71
CA ASN A 63 -2.86 7.76 11.92
C ASN A 63 -2.46 6.94 13.13
#